data_2f9dff7cc221e05c909fa0a1b58c472f
#
_entry.id   2f9dff7cc221e05c909fa0a1b58c472f
#
_cell.length_a   1.000
_cell.length_b   1.000
_cell.length_c   1.000
_cell.angle_alpha   90.00
_cell.angle_beta   90.00
_cell.angle_gamma   90.00
#
_symmetry.space_group_name_H-M   'P 1'
#
loop_
_entity.id
_entity.type
_entity.pdbx_description
1 polymer ?
#
loop_
_entity_poly.entity_id
_entity_poly.type
_entity_poly.pdbx_seq_one_letter_code
_entity_poly.pdbx_strand_id
1 'polypeptide(L)'
;MTSKTLGRLALCTALAGLALPAAAQDWGSFPGYTLRVKLIGGAQYEPLYATIAEWEAATGATVEIISRKNHFELDREIKQDIAAGTLDWCVGSNHTSFAPQYGSIYTDLNAIIAPEVLAEFTPLILEHSTVDGRLVQLPRHSDVSNLYYQKSLYEDAEKAAAFEAEYGYPLAPPETWDQVRDQAIFFANPPDFFGFQFVGKDEAVTGRFYEMLVANGGAFLDEEMRPAFNSPEGAAALQFFVDLYNAGAVPVGVPNYLWDDTGLGFASGTVALNLDWGGWAAFFNDPANSQVAGDVGVIRAPAGAAGIHTGWSGTHSFSVTETCDNKEAAASFVTFLTSFDRQMIEARMGILPTRTAVWDAALAEFEASGNTFMVEVFSAFRTSMAEDAFTPPLVPEWIEISNVLWPELQAAIVGDKTAQEALDAAAEEADVIMQDAGYY
;
A
#
# COMPACT_ATOMS: atom_id res chain seq x y z
N MET A 1 -60.19 32.40 -43.33
CA MET A 1 -59.38 32.89 -42.23
C MET A 1 -58.26 31.90 -42.05
N THR A 2 -57.09 32.18 -42.59
CA THR A 2 -55.87 31.33 -42.65
C THR A 2 -54.92 31.73 -41.59
N SER A 3 -54.65 30.79 -40.65
CA SER A 3 -53.59 30.97 -39.63
C SER A 3 -52.26 30.40 -40.14
N LYS A 4 -51.24 31.19 -40.25
CA LYS A 4 -49.89 30.80 -40.61
C LYS A 4 -49.11 30.49 -39.33
N THR A 5 -48.70 29.21 -39.20
CA THR A 5 -47.76 28.75 -38.15
C THR A 5 -46.31 28.97 -38.63
N LEU A 6 -45.55 29.84 -37.95
CA LEU A 6 -44.11 30.02 -38.18
C LEU A 6 -43.36 28.92 -37.41
N GLY A 7 -42.68 28.04 -38.13
CA GLY A 7 -41.69 27.12 -37.55
C GLY A 7 -40.40 27.87 -37.23
N ARG A 8 -39.95 27.78 -35.96
CA ARG A 8 -38.61 28.19 -35.55
C ARG A 8 -37.64 27.05 -35.78
N LEU A 9 -36.71 27.20 -36.73
CA LEU A 9 -35.54 26.36 -36.85
C LEU A 9 -34.58 26.72 -35.70
N ALA A 10 -34.33 25.78 -34.79
CA ALA A 10 -33.24 25.89 -33.83
C ALA A 10 -31.95 25.41 -34.51
N LEU A 11 -31.01 26.29 -34.68
CA LEU A 11 -29.67 26.02 -35.18
C LEU A 11 -28.82 25.50 -33.98
N CYS A 12 -28.63 24.20 -33.87
CA CYS A 12 -27.67 23.62 -32.96
C CYS A 12 -26.27 23.77 -33.55
N THR A 13 -25.54 24.77 -33.08
CA THR A 13 -24.09 24.90 -33.33
C THR A 13 -23.39 23.85 -32.44
N ALA A 14 -22.94 22.75 -33.03
CA ALA A 14 -22.01 21.82 -32.41
C ALA A 14 -20.63 22.54 -32.31
N LEU A 15 -20.23 22.93 -31.10
CA LEU A 15 -18.85 23.28 -30.82
C LEU A 15 -18.04 21.97 -30.86
N ALA A 16 -17.39 21.70 -31.97
CA ALA A 16 -16.30 20.75 -32.03
C ALA A 16 -15.11 21.36 -31.25
N GLY A 17 -14.93 20.96 -30.01
CA GLY A 17 -13.74 21.27 -29.26
C GLY A 17 -12.54 20.65 -29.98
N LEU A 18 -11.71 21.47 -30.60
CA LEU A 18 -10.39 21.06 -31.05
C LEU A 18 -9.58 20.72 -29.80
N ALA A 19 -9.43 19.44 -29.48
CA ALA A 19 -8.40 18.99 -28.56
C ALA A 19 -7.06 19.38 -29.18
N LEU A 20 -6.42 20.39 -28.62
CA LEU A 20 -5.02 20.68 -28.92
C LEU A 20 -4.22 19.43 -28.54
N PRO A 21 -3.31 18.94 -29.41
CA PRO A 21 -2.41 17.88 -29.00
C PRO A 21 -1.68 18.35 -27.73
N ALA A 22 -1.71 17.54 -26.65
CA ALA A 22 -0.87 17.79 -25.51
C ALA A 22 0.57 17.95 -26.01
N ALA A 23 1.20 19.07 -25.69
CA ALA A 23 2.60 19.26 -26.01
C ALA A 23 3.36 18.08 -25.40
N ALA A 24 4.18 17.39 -26.21
CA ALA A 24 5.00 16.32 -25.68
C ALA A 24 5.84 16.88 -24.54
N GLN A 25 5.77 16.27 -23.36
CA GLN A 25 6.52 16.71 -22.19
C GLN A 25 8.02 16.65 -22.52
N ASP A 26 8.72 17.73 -22.26
CA ASP A 26 10.17 17.82 -22.49
C ASP A 26 10.87 17.15 -21.29
N TRP A 27 11.55 16.04 -21.59
CA TRP A 27 12.30 15.27 -20.59
C TRP A 27 13.77 15.70 -20.48
N GLY A 28 14.18 16.77 -21.19
CA GLY A 28 15.58 17.20 -21.28
C GLY A 28 16.42 16.42 -22.29
N SER A 29 17.73 16.71 -22.33
CA SER A 29 18.66 16.10 -23.27
C SER A 29 19.98 15.75 -22.56
N PHE A 30 20.31 14.45 -22.50
CA PHE A 30 21.48 13.93 -21.77
C PHE A 30 22.27 12.94 -22.63
N PRO A 31 22.71 13.31 -23.85
CA PRO A 31 23.31 12.40 -24.80
C PRO A 31 24.61 11.79 -24.24
N GLY A 32 24.66 10.44 -24.25
CA GLY A 32 25.82 9.68 -23.79
C GLY A 32 25.95 9.59 -22.26
N TYR A 33 25.02 10.14 -21.49
CA TYR A 33 24.98 9.94 -20.03
C TYR A 33 24.41 8.57 -19.69
N THR A 34 25.02 7.87 -18.72
CA THR A 34 24.51 6.61 -18.20
C THR A 34 23.98 6.82 -16.78
N LEU A 35 22.66 6.72 -16.60
CA LEU A 35 21.98 6.81 -15.31
C LEU A 35 21.97 5.43 -14.64
N ARG A 36 22.73 5.26 -13.55
CA ARG A 36 22.76 4.02 -12.78
C ARG A 36 21.66 4.00 -11.75
N VAL A 37 20.87 2.91 -11.72
CA VAL A 37 19.66 2.85 -10.87
C VAL A 37 19.54 1.50 -10.16
N LYS A 38 18.95 1.52 -8.95
CA LYS A 38 18.54 0.35 -8.18
C LYS A 38 17.01 0.34 -8.09
N LEU A 39 16.36 -0.62 -8.73
CA LEU A 39 14.91 -0.68 -8.83
C LEU A 39 14.35 -1.89 -8.07
N ILE A 40 13.17 -1.71 -7.47
CA ILE A 40 12.43 -2.83 -6.89
C ILE A 40 12.04 -3.83 -7.98
N GLY A 41 12.19 -5.13 -7.73
CA GLY A 41 11.81 -6.21 -8.63
C GLY A 41 10.42 -6.75 -8.30
N GLY A 42 9.77 -7.34 -9.29
CA GLY A 42 8.46 -7.96 -9.19
C GLY A 42 7.73 -7.89 -10.52
N ALA A 43 6.93 -8.91 -10.85
CA ALA A 43 6.22 -8.98 -12.13
C ALA A 43 5.28 -7.78 -12.36
N GLN A 44 4.68 -7.25 -11.30
CA GLN A 44 3.79 -6.09 -11.32
C GLN A 44 4.49 -4.78 -11.74
N TYR A 45 5.83 -4.73 -11.67
CA TYR A 45 6.62 -3.54 -12.02
C TYR A 45 7.12 -3.54 -13.47
N GLU A 46 7.09 -4.70 -14.13
CA GLU A 46 7.58 -4.85 -15.49
C GLU A 46 6.91 -3.92 -16.52
N PRO A 47 5.58 -3.72 -16.51
CA PRO A 47 4.93 -2.82 -17.46
C PRO A 47 5.39 -1.37 -17.34
N LEU A 48 5.69 -0.89 -16.13
CA LEU A 48 6.28 0.44 -15.94
C LEU A 48 7.72 0.47 -16.49
N TYR A 49 8.55 -0.50 -16.12
CA TYR A 49 9.97 -0.50 -16.51
C TYR A 49 10.17 -0.73 -18.01
N ALA A 50 9.23 -1.37 -18.69
CA ALA A 50 9.25 -1.45 -20.16
C ALA A 50 9.20 -0.07 -20.84
N THR A 51 8.70 0.97 -20.15
CA THR A 51 8.66 2.33 -20.68
C THR A 51 9.99 3.09 -20.57
N ILE A 52 10.99 2.56 -19.85
CA ILE A 52 12.32 3.20 -19.70
C ILE A 52 12.95 3.50 -21.06
N ALA A 53 12.79 2.59 -22.05
CA ALA A 53 13.29 2.80 -23.39
C ALA A 53 12.72 4.06 -24.09
N GLU A 54 11.53 4.52 -23.70
CA GLU A 54 10.94 5.76 -24.22
C GLU A 54 11.68 6.99 -23.68
N TRP A 55 12.06 6.97 -22.39
CA TRP A 55 12.85 8.04 -21.79
C TRP A 55 14.27 8.08 -22.39
N GLU A 56 14.90 6.93 -22.58
CA GLU A 56 16.22 6.84 -23.23
C GLU A 56 16.17 7.43 -24.65
N ALA A 57 15.15 7.06 -25.43
CA ALA A 57 14.96 7.57 -26.78
C ALA A 57 14.70 9.10 -26.82
N ALA A 58 13.97 9.62 -25.84
CA ALA A 58 13.64 11.04 -25.75
C ALA A 58 14.83 11.91 -25.31
N THR A 59 15.69 11.39 -24.43
CA THR A 59 16.77 12.16 -23.79
C THR A 59 18.17 11.90 -24.34
N GLY A 60 18.38 10.76 -25.01
CA GLY A 60 19.69 10.30 -25.46
C GLY A 60 20.58 9.73 -24.35
N ALA A 61 20.04 9.58 -23.14
CA ALA A 61 20.69 8.88 -22.03
C ALA A 61 20.51 7.36 -22.16
N THR A 62 21.24 6.59 -21.34
CA THR A 62 21.06 5.16 -21.13
C THR A 62 20.80 4.88 -19.65
N VAL A 63 19.91 3.96 -19.33
CA VAL A 63 19.65 3.53 -17.97
C VAL A 63 20.32 2.18 -17.71
N GLU A 64 21.22 2.16 -16.72
CA GLU A 64 21.84 0.93 -16.22
C GLU A 64 21.17 0.49 -14.91
N ILE A 65 20.33 -0.54 -14.99
CA ILE A 65 19.72 -1.13 -13.80
C ILE A 65 20.75 -2.07 -13.15
N ILE A 66 21.40 -1.61 -12.08
CA ILE A 66 22.49 -2.34 -11.40
C ILE A 66 21.98 -3.30 -10.33
N SER A 67 20.77 -3.12 -9.85
CA SER A 67 20.09 -4.04 -8.93
C SER A 67 18.59 -4.05 -9.19
N ARG A 68 18.00 -5.25 -8.99
CA ARG A 68 16.57 -5.48 -9.14
C ARG A 68 16.11 -6.59 -8.21
N LYS A 69 15.71 -6.21 -7.00
CA LYS A 69 15.40 -7.11 -5.88
C LYS A 69 14.08 -6.70 -5.22
N ASN A 70 13.48 -7.57 -4.38
CA ASN A 70 12.39 -7.15 -3.52
C ASN A 70 12.85 -6.05 -2.54
N HIS A 71 11.92 -5.34 -1.92
CA HIS A 71 12.28 -4.15 -1.15
C HIS A 71 13.13 -4.45 0.10
N PHE A 72 12.94 -5.59 0.76
CA PHE A 72 13.79 -5.98 1.91
C PHE A 72 15.23 -6.32 1.51
N GLU A 73 15.40 -6.97 0.37
CA GLU A 73 16.74 -7.26 -0.16
C GLU A 73 17.42 -6.00 -0.67
N LEU A 74 16.64 -5.09 -1.28
CA LEU A 74 17.15 -3.81 -1.74
C LEU A 74 17.56 -2.91 -0.56
N ASP A 75 16.78 -2.88 0.52
CA ASP A 75 17.11 -2.21 1.77
C ASP A 75 18.45 -2.71 2.34
N ARG A 76 18.63 -4.03 2.43
CA ARG A 76 19.91 -4.60 2.88
C ARG A 76 21.08 -4.21 1.99
N GLU A 77 20.89 -4.16 0.68
CA GLU A 77 21.91 -3.75 -0.28
C GLU A 77 22.26 -2.26 -0.13
N ILE A 78 21.28 -1.38 0.08
CA ILE A 78 21.51 0.05 0.33
C ILE A 78 22.30 0.24 1.62
N LYS A 79 21.97 -0.48 2.70
CA LYS A 79 22.75 -0.47 3.95
C LYS A 79 24.20 -0.90 3.75
N GLN A 80 24.45 -1.91 2.92
CA GLN A 80 25.80 -2.35 2.58
C GLN A 80 26.55 -1.28 1.77
N ASP A 81 25.92 -0.63 0.82
CA ASP A 81 26.53 0.46 0.05
C ASP A 81 26.90 1.65 0.94
N ILE A 82 26.02 2.02 1.87
CA ILE A 82 26.29 3.09 2.84
C ILE A 82 27.49 2.73 3.70
N ALA A 83 27.52 1.52 4.27
CA ALA A 83 28.61 1.05 5.12
C ALA A 83 29.94 0.95 4.38
N ALA A 84 29.92 0.62 3.08
CA ALA A 84 31.10 0.53 2.23
C ALA A 84 31.53 1.88 1.63
N GLY A 85 30.69 2.92 1.69
CA GLY A 85 30.92 4.20 1.04
C GLY A 85 30.85 4.11 -0.49
N THR A 86 30.06 3.19 -1.03
CA THR A 86 29.93 2.88 -2.47
C THR A 86 28.60 3.31 -3.05
N LEU A 87 28.13 4.54 -2.72
CA LEU A 87 26.92 5.13 -3.31
C LEU A 87 27.25 5.66 -4.72
N ASP A 88 27.45 4.74 -5.67
CA ASP A 88 27.81 5.01 -7.06
C ASP A 88 26.62 4.91 -8.04
N TRP A 89 25.41 5.09 -7.54
CA TRP A 89 24.16 5.10 -8.27
C TRP A 89 23.36 6.37 -7.98
N CYS A 90 22.48 6.76 -8.93
CA CYS A 90 21.73 8.02 -8.87
C CYS A 90 20.32 7.86 -8.34
N VAL A 91 19.60 6.81 -8.78
CA VAL A 91 18.19 6.61 -8.44
C VAL A 91 18.00 5.27 -7.76
N GLY A 92 17.28 5.26 -6.63
CA GLY A 92 16.87 4.04 -5.93
C GLY A 92 15.38 3.99 -5.70
N SER A 93 14.79 2.78 -5.84
CA SER A 93 13.46 2.56 -5.28
C SER A 93 13.52 2.64 -3.76
N ASN A 94 12.51 3.27 -3.18
CA ASN A 94 12.39 3.48 -1.76
C ASN A 94 10.95 3.22 -1.30
N HIS A 95 10.73 3.17 0.00
CA HIS A 95 9.40 3.01 0.59
C HIS A 95 9.26 3.92 1.81
N THR A 96 8.03 4.31 2.12
CA THR A 96 7.75 5.20 3.28
C THR A 96 8.35 4.68 4.59
N SER A 97 8.27 3.37 4.85
CA SER A 97 8.83 2.76 6.07
C SER A 97 10.36 2.84 6.15
N PHE A 98 11.06 2.92 5.02
CA PHE A 98 12.53 2.95 4.98
C PHE A 98 13.10 4.35 4.78
N ALA A 99 12.29 5.27 4.25
CA ALA A 99 12.74 6.62 3.90
C ALA A 99 13.42 7.38 5.06
N PRO A 100 12.94 7.30 6.33
CA PRO A 100 13.58 8.00 7.45
C PRO A 100 15.01 7.55 7.71
N GLN A 101 15.33 6.26 7.54
CA GLN A 101 16.69 5.72 7.76
C GLN A 101 17.72 6.31 6.79
N TYR A 102 17.26 6.75 5.61
CA TYR A 102 18.13 7.14 4.50
C TYR A 102 18.02 8.62 4.15
N GLY A 103 17.29 9.41 4.92
CA GLY A 103 17.07 10.82 4.63
C GLY A 103 18.35 11.61 4.38
N SER A 104 19.48 11.23 5.02
CA SER A 104 20.78 11.90 4.86
C SER A 104 21.49 11.63 3.53
N ILE A 105 21.20 10.48 2.88
CA ILE A 105 21.84 10.13 1.59
C ILE A 105 21.06 10.59 0.38
N TYR A 106 19.80 11.02 0.58
CA TYR A 106 18.92 11.44 -0.51
C TYR A 106 18.83 12.96 -0.63
N THR A 107 18.79 13.40 -1.88
CA THR A 107 18.59 14.79 -2.25
C THR A 107 17.17 15.23 -1.88
N ASP A 108 17.01 16.47 -1.41
CA ASP A 108 15.71 17.09 -1.28
C ASP A 108 15.12 17.35 -2.69
N LEU A 109 14.11 16.59 -3.06
CA LEU A 109 13.48 16.68 -4.38
C LEU A 109 12.75 17.99 -4.61
N ASN A 110 12.38 18.75 -3.55
CA ASN A 110 11.87 20.11 -3.71
C ASN A 110 12.87 21.05 -4.38
N ALA A 111 14.16 20.75 -4.30
CA ALA A 111 15.22 21.56 -4.92
C ALA A 111 15.47 21.24 -6.40
N ILE A 112 15.03 20.06 -6.89
CA ILE A 112 15.37 19.57 -8.23
C ILE A 112 14.15 19.21 -9.10
N ILE A 113 12.94 19.18 -8.53
CA ILE A 113 11.68 18.96 -9.25
C ILE A 113 10.85 20.24 -9.20
N ALA A 114 10.28 20.62 -10.34
CA ALA A 114 9.48 21.83 -10.46
C ALA A 114 8.22 21.78 -9.55
N PRO A 115 7.89 22.86 -8.83
CA PRO A 115 6.75 22.87 -7.91
C PRO A 115 5.41 22.52 -8.57
N GLU A 116 5.25 22.90 -9.86
CA GLU A 116 4.05 22.56 -10.65
C GLU A 116 3.90 21.04 -10.88
N VAL A 117 5.00 20.30 -10.99
CA VAL A 117 4.98 18.83 -11.08
C VAL A 117 4.59 18.22 -9.74
N LEU A 118 5.14 18.74 -8.63
CA LEU A 118 4.81 18.26 -7.28
C LEU A 118 3.34 18.55 -6.94
N ALA A 119 2.77 19.66 -7.41
CA ALA A 119 1.38 20.02 -7.18
C ALA A 119 0.35 19.05 -7.82
N GLU A 120 0.76 18.19 -8.73
CA GLU A 120 -0.10 17.16 -9.32
C GLU A 120 -0.32 15.94 -8.41
N PHE A 121 0.54 15.76 -7.42
CA PHE A 121 0.45 14.65 -6.45
C PHE A 121 -0.58 14.97 -5.36
N THR A 122 -1.19 13.93 -4.81
CA THR A 122 -2.05 14.05 -3.63
C THR A 122 -1.24 14.58 -2.44
N PRO A 123 -1.68 15.67 -1.76
CA PRO A 123 -0.87 16.29 -0.70
C PRO A 123 -0.45 15.33 0.42
N LEU A 124 -1.34 14.48 0.91
CA LEU A 124 -1.06 13.47 1.94
C LEU A 124 0.09 12.54 1.51
N ILE A 125 0.14 12.17 0.24
CA ILE A 125 1.17 11.27 -0.28
C ILE A 125 2.55 11.94 -0.31
N LEU A 126 2.61 13.24 -0.60
CA LEU A 126 3.86 14.00 -0.48
C LEU A 126 4.28 14.17 0.99
N GLU A 127 3.31 14.34 1.91
CA GLU A 127 3.58 14.36 3.35
C GLU A 127 4.22 13.03 3.80
N HIS A 128 3.67 11.88 3.41
CA HIS A 128 4.21 10.54 3.67
C HIS A 128 5.59 10.28 3.03
N SER A 129 6.03 11.15 2.13
CA SER A 129 7.32 11.08 1.41
C SER A 129 8.33 12.12 1.90
N THR A 130 7.95 12.88 2.93
CA THR A 130 8.73 13.97 3.50
C THR A 130 9.28 13.58 4.87
N VAL A 131 10.59 13.69 5.04
CA VAL A 131 11.31 13.41 6.28
C VAL A 131 12.06 14.68 6.68
N ASP A 132 11.87 15.17 7.89
CA ASP A 132 12.50 16.39 8.43
C ASP A 132 12.34 17.61 7.49
N GLY A 133 11.15 17.74 6.88
CA GLY A 133 10.82 18.85 5.97
C GLY A 133 11.44 18.73 4.57
N ARG A 134 12.13 17.65 4.25
CA ARG A 134 12.73 17.36 2.95
C ARG A 134 11.92 16.30 2.21
N LEU A 135 11.57 16.54 0.98
CA LEU A 135 10.96 15.51 0.12
C LEU A 135 12.05 14.54 -0.35
N VAL A 136 12.24 13.42 0.35
CA VAL A 136 13.34 12.48 0.11
C VAL A 136 13.02 11.41 -0.92
N GLN A 137 11.77 11.31 -1.35
CA GLN A 137 11.34 10.36 -2.35
C GLN A 137 10.17 10.90 -3.17
N LEU A 138 10.09 10.57 -4.46
CA LEU A 138 8.96 10.91 -5.33
C LEU A 138 8.01 9.72 -5.41
N PRO A 139 6.75 9.88 -4.97
CA PRO A 139 5.80 8.78 -4.90
C PRO A 139 5.44 8.21 -6.28
N ARG A 140 5.61 6.90 -6.45
CA ARG A 140 5.24 6.16 -7.66
C ARG A 140 3.82 5.63 -7.57
N HIS A 141 3.53 4.82 -6.55
CA HIS A 141 2.19 4.36 -6.22
C HIS A 141 1.98 4.41 -4.71
N SER A 142 0.72 4.50 -4.32
CA SER A 142 0.32 4.44 -2.93
C SER A 142 -0.28 3.08 -2.60
N ASP A 143 -0.21 2.73 -1.33
CA ASP A 143 -0.85 1.57 -0.75
C ASP A 143 -1.69 1.99 0.44
N VAL A 144 -2.83 1.34 0.63
CA VAL A 144 -3.65 1.40 1.82
C VAL A 144 -4.35 0.05 1.97
N SER A 145 -4.50 -0.44 3.19
CA SER A 145 -5.13 -1.73 3.44
C SER A 145 -6.65 -1.63 3.31
N ASN A 146 -7.25 -2.58 2.58
CA ASN A 146 -8.69 -2.80 2.55
C ASN A 146 -9.01 -4.29 2.72
N LEU A 147 -10.20 -4.61 3.18
CA LEU A 147 -10.63 -5.99 3.38
C LEU A 147 -11.32 -6.52 2.13
N TYR A 148 -10.74 -7.56 1.55
CA TYR A 148 -11.36 -8.39 0.50
C TYR A 148 -12.15 -9.53 1.12
N TYR A 149 -13.25 -9.93 0.47
CA TYR A 149 -14.10 -11.04 0.91
C TYR A 149 -14.70 -11.78 -0.28
N GLN A 150 -15.08 -13.05 -0.09
CA GLN A 150 -15.82 -13.83 -1.06
C GLN A 150 -17.32 -13.50 -0.93
N LYS A 151 -17.93 -12.90 -1.97
CA LYS A 151 -19.36 -12.47 -1.98
C LYS A 151 -20.34 -13.64 -1.78
N SER A 152 -20.06 -14.77 -2.39
CA SER A 152 -20.91 -15.96 -2.34
C SER A 152 -21.13 -16.50 -0.91
N LEU A 153 -20.18 -16.28 0.01
CA LEU A 153 -20.35 -16.68 1.41
C LEU A 153 -21.46 -15.88 2.12
N TYR A 154 -21.67 -14.63 1.72
CA TYR A 154 -22.68 -13.73 2.29
C TYR A 154 -24.03 -13.82 1.58
N GLU A 155 -24.07 -14.37 0.37
CA GLU A 155 -25.29 -14.62 -0.42
C GLU A 155 -25.94 -15.97 -0.08
N ASP A 156 -25.26 -16.83 0.69
CA ASP A 156 -25.74 -18.13 1.13
C ASP A 156 -26.76 -17.99 2.29
N ALA A 157 -28.02 -18.20 1.99
CA ALA A 157 -29.10 -18.04 2.97
C ALA A 157 -29.04 -19.06 4.14
N GLU A 158 -28.46 -20.26 3.94
CA GLU A 158 -28.28 -21.24 5.02
C GLU A 158 -27.18 -20.80 5.97
N LYS A 159 -26.06 -20.31 5.43
CA LYS A 159 -25.00 -19.72 6.23
C LYS A 159 -25.45 -18.48 6.99
N ALA A 160 -26.20 -17.60 6.32
CA ALA A 160 -26.73 -16.39 6.96
C ALA A 160 -27.64 -16.72 8.15
N ALA A 161 -28.56 -17.69 8.00
CA ALA A 161 -29.42 -18.13 9.10
C ALA A 161 -28.65 -18.81 10.23
N ALA A 162 -27.64 -19.64 9.90
CA ALA A 162 -26.82 -20.32 10.89
C ALA A 162 -25.97 -19.32 11.69
N PHE A 163 -25.34 -18.36 11.01
CA PHE A 163 -24.54 -17.32 11.64
C PHE A 163 -25.36 -16.45 12.59
N GLU A 164 -26.54 -15.99 12.13
CA GLU A 164 -27.42 -15.17 12.97
C GLU A 164 -27.92 -15.93 14.21
N ALA A 165 -28.18 -17.23 14.06
CA ALA A 165 -28.57 -18.09 15.19
C ALA A 165 -27.44 -18.26 16.22
N GLU A 166 -26.17 -18.28 15.79
CA GLU A 166 -25.01 -18.48 16.65
C GLU A 166 -24.51 -17.18 17.29
N TYR A 167 -24.41 -16.09 16.49
CA TYR A 167 -23.80 -14.84 16.94
C TYR A 167 -24.82 -13.73 17.28
N GLY A 168 -26.09 -13.90 16.89
CA GLY A 168 -27.18 -12.96 17.29
C GLY A 168 -27.25 -11.69 16.45
N TYR A 169 -26.53 -11.59 15.33
CA TYR A 169 -26.62 -10.50 14.36
C TYR A 169 -26.51 -11.04 12.91
N PRO A 170 -27.03 -10.30 11.90
CA PRO A 170 -27.03 -10.76 10.51
C PRO A 170 -25.61 -10.93 9.95
N LEU A 171 -25.42 -11.97 9.12
CA LEU A 171 -24.19 -12.12 8.33
C LEU A 171 -24.17 -11.09 7.20
N ALA A 172 -23.24 -10.16 7.28
CA ALA A 172 -22.97 -9.12 6.27
C ALA A 172 -21.46 -8.85 6.22
N PRO A 173 -20.92 -8.24 5.15
CA PRO A 173 -19.51 -7.82 5.14
C PRO A 173 -19.16 -7.07 6.44
N PRO A 174 -18.03 -7.40 7.10
CA PRO A 174 -17.78 -6.95 8.48
C PRO A 174 -17.41 -5.47 8.53
N GLU A 175 -17.97 -4.73 9.49
CA GLU A 175 -17.68 -3.32 9.75
C GLU A 175 -16.68 -3.14 10.90
N THR A 176 -16.49 -4.18 11.73
CA THR A 176 -15.58 -4.14 12.89
C THR A 176 -14.67 -5.36 12.93
N TRP A 177 -13.51 -5.24 13.62
CA TRP A 177 -12.59 -6.36 13.80
C TRP A 177 -13.20 -7.50 14.65
N ASP A 178 -14.13 -7.21 15.56
CA ASP A 178 -14.89 -8.24 16.28
C ASP A 178 -15.75 -9.06 15.31
N GLN A 179 -16.41 -8.38 14.36
CA GLN A 179 -17.18 -9.09 13.33
C GLN A 179 -16.27 -9.91 12.40
N VAL A 180 -15.06 -9.42 12.06
CA VAL A 180 -14.07 -10.23 11.32
C VAL A 180 -13.71 -11.49 12.08
N ARG A 181 -13.44 -11.38 13.40
CA ARG A 181 -13.11 -12.54 14.24
C ARG A 181 -14.24 -13.56 14.25
N ASP A 182 -15.47 -13.11 14.52
CA ASP A 182 -16.64 -14.00 14.61
C ASP A 182 -16.90 -14.71 13.27
N GLN A 183 -16.85 -13.95 12.17
CA GLN A 183 -17.03 -14.50 10.82
C GLN A 183 -15.88 -15.42 10.40
N ALA A 184 -14.64 -15.07 10.74
CA ALA A 184 -13.49 -15.93 10.46
C ALA A 184 -13.60 -17.28 11.16
N ILE A 185 -14.02 -17.30 12.42
CA ILE A 185 -14.26 -18.54 13.18
C ILE A 185 -15.42 -19.32 12.56
N PHE A 186 -16.52 -18.65 12.22
CA PHE A 186 -17.70 -19.27 11.63
C PHE A 186 -17.43 -19.93 10.27
N PHE A 187 -16.66 -19.26 9.39
CA PHE A 187 -16.35 -19.78 8.06
C PHE A 187 -15.30 -20.88 8.07
N ALA A 188 -14.47 -20.98 9.10
CA ALA A 188 -13.35 -21.91 9.13
C ALA A 188 -13.80 -23.37 9.12
N ASN A 189 -13.16 -24.16 8.26
CA ASN A 189 -13.28 -25.62 8.18
C ASN A 189 -11.89 -26.22 7.89
N PRO A 190 -10.95 -26.12 8.85
CA PRO A 190 -9.57 -26.55 8.62
C PRO A 190 -9.49 -28.07 8.39
N PRO A 191 -8.55 -28.57 7.55
CA PRO A 191 -7.52 -27.79 6.86
C PRO A 191 -7.94 -27.26 5.49
N ASP A 192 -9.18 -27.44 5.06
CA ASP A 192 -9.63 -27.23 3.68
C ASP A 192 -10.02 -25.75 3.40
N PHE A 193 -10.52 -25.04 4.43
CA PHE A 193 -10.98 -23.65 4.29
C PHE A 193 -10.72 -22.86 5.58
N PHE A 194 -10.28 -21.61 5.44
CA PHE A 194 -9.97 -20.72 6.55
C PHE A 194 -10.81 -19.44 6.47
N GLY A 195 -11.16 -18.89 7.62
CA GLY A 195 -11.98 -17.69 7.68
C GLY A 195 -11.20 -16.41 7.42
N PHE A 196 -9.93 -16.37 7.84
CA PHE A 196 -9.04 -15.22 7.66
C PHE A 196 -7.61 -15.68 7.43
N GLN A 197 -6.74 -14.75 7.06
CA GLN A 197 -5.29 -14.92 7.04
C GLN A 197 -4.60 -13.56 7.21
N PHE A 198 -3.34 -13.59 7.60
CA PHE A 198 -2.54 -12.38 7.77
C PHE A 198 -1.05 -12.67 7.52
N VAL A 199 -0.30 -11.61 7.22
CA VAL A 199 1.17 -11.68 7.19
C VAL A 199 1.69 -11.82 8.62
N GLY A 200 2.54 -12.80 8.88
CA GLY A 200 2.97 -13.15 10.23
C GLY A 200 4.46 -12.97 10.49
N LYS A 201 5.19 -12.28 9.58
CA LYS A 201 6.64 -12.22 9.61
C LYS A 201 7.19 -10.85 9.24
N ASP A 202 8.39 -10.55 9.74
CA ASP A 202 9.16 -9.33 9.47
C ASP A 202 8.34 -8.06 9.79
N GLU A 203 8.68 -6.93 9.21
CA GLU A 203 7.95 -5.65 9.37
C GLU A 203 6.47 -5.76 8.97
N ALA A 204 6.11 -6.73 8.14
CA ALA A 204 4.74 -6.92 7.71
C ALA A 204 3.77 -7.25 8.86
N VAL A 205 4.15 -8.14 9.80
CA VAL A 205 3.31 -8.42 10.97
C VAL A 205 3.31 -7.24 11.96
N THR A 206 4.42 -6.53 12.09
CA THR A 206 4.48 -5.29 12.90
C THR A 206 3.47 -4.26 12.38
N GLY A 207 3.38 -4.08 11.06
CA GLY A 207 2.41 -3.19 10.45
C GLY A 207 0.96 -3.62 10.67
N ARG A 208 0.65 -4.91 10.54
CA ARG A 208 -0.70 -5.44 10.84
C ARG A 208 -1.09 -5.28 12.31
N PHE A 209 -0.16 -5.52 13.22
CA PHE A 209 -0.35 -5.25 14.64
C PHE A 209 -0.59 -3.75 14.89
N TYR A 210 0.25 -2.89 14.29
CA TYR A 210 0.13 -1.44 14.44
C TYR A 210 -1.20 -0.90 13.91
N GLU A 211 -1.67 -1.42 12.79
CA GLU A 211 -2.97 -1.09 12.22
C GLU A 211 -4.12 -1.35 13.22
N MET A 212 -4.11 -2.51 13.87
CA MET A 212 -5.10 -2.85 14.89
C MET A 212 -4.91 -2.08 16.20
N LEU A 213 -3.68 -1.81 16.61
CA LEU A 213 -3.37 -0.98 17.76
C LEU A 213 -4.02 0.40 17.63
N VAL A 214 -3.82 1.07 16.49
CA VAL A 214 -4.40 2.40 16.21
C VAL A 214 -5.93 2.33 16.09
N ALA A 215 -6.47 1.31 15.45
CA ALA A 215 -7.91 1.07 15.37
C ALA A 215 -8.57 0.94 16.77
N ASN A 216 -7.84 0.36 17.72
CA ASN A 216 -8.27 0.25 19.13
C ASN A 216 -8.05 1.53 19.95
N GLY A 217 -7.43 2.58 19.37
CA GLY A 217 -7.15 3.85 20.05
C GLY A 217 -5.80 3.89 20.78
N GLY A 218 -4.93 2.89 20.57
CA GLY A 218 -3.58 2.86 21.12
C GLY A 218 -2.57 3.66 20.26
N ALA A 219 -1.39 3.89 20.82
CA ALA A 219 -0.26 4.55 20.16
C ALA A 219 0.95 3.62 20.11
N PHE A 220 1.77 3.75 19.05
CA PHE A 220 3.02 2.99 18.94
C PHE A 220 4.14 3.59 19.80
N LEU A 221 4.28 4.92 19.73
CA LEU A 221 5.13 5.74 20.59
C LEU A 221 4.25 6.80 21.26
N ASP A 222 4.61 7.23 22.45
CA ASP A 222 3.96 8.34 23.15
C ASP A 222 4.52 9.71 22.70
N GLU A 223 4.04 10.79 23.34
CA GLU A 223 4.47 12.17 23.03
C GLU A 223 5.94 12.42 23.36
N GLU A 224 6.53 11.65 24.27
CA GLU A 224 7.93 11.66 24.65
C GLU A 224 8.79 10.71 23.81
N MET A 225 8.20 10.11 22.74
CA MET A 225 8.83 9.13 21.85
C MET A 225 9.20 7.80 22.53
N ARG A 226 8.53 7.44 23.66
CA ARG A 226 8.69 6.15 24.32
C ARG A 226 7.79 5.11 23.71
N PRO A 227 8.18 3.82 23.70
CA PRO A 227 7.28 2.73 23.31
C PRO A 227 5.99 2.74 24.14
N ALA A 228 4.84 2.74 23.46
CA ALA A 228 3.50 2.77 24.07
C ALA A 228 2.61 1.62 23.56
N PHE A 229 3.14 0.77 22.69
CA PHE A 229 2.37 -0.30 22.06
C PHE A 229 2.03 -1.47 23.00
N ASN A 230 2.62 -1.57 24.18
CA ASN A 230 2.30 -2.57 25.22
C ASN A 230 1.12 -2.16 26.12
N SER A 231 0.34 -1.18 25.69
CA SER A 231 -0.90 -0.75 26.34
C SER A 231 -1.99 -1.83 26.31
N PRO A 232 -3.09 -1.67 27.06
CA PRO A 232 -4.26 -2.57 26.96
C PRO A 232 -4.81 -2.68 25.53
N GLU A 233 -4.78 -1.58 24.76
CA GLU A 233 -5.20 -1.54 23.35
C GLU A 233 -4.27 -2.40 22.47
N GLY A 234 -2.97 -2.35 22.76
CA GLY A 234 -1.98 -3.21 22.10
C GLY A 234 -2.14 -4.67 22.45
N ALA A 235 -2.33 -4.99 23.73
CA ALA A 235 -2.60 -6.35 24.16
C ALA A 235 -3.87 -6.92 23.49
N ALA A 236 -4.93 -6.11 23.36
CA ALA A 236 -6.15 -6.50 22.65
C ALA A 236 -5.92 -6.68 21.15
N ALA A 237 -5.10 -5.82 20.53
CA ALA A 237 -4.73 -5.94 19.12
C ALA A 237 -3.97 -7.25 18.84
N LEU A 238 -2.99 -7.60 19.67
CA LEU A 238 -2.25 -8.85 19.51
C LEU A 238 -3.13 -10.07 19.83
N GLN A 239 -4.01 -9.97 20.83
CA GLN A 239 -4.92 -11.05 21.21
C GLN A 239 -5.86 -11.45 20.08
N PHE A 240 -6.26 -10.53 19.20
CA PHE A 240 -7.05 -10.85 17.99
C PHE A 240 -6.37 -11.91 17.11
N PHE A 241 -5.07 -11.76 16.84
CA PHE A 241 -4.32 -12.73 16.03
C PHE A 241 -4.13 -14.06 16.75
N VAL A 242 -3.89 -14.02 18.07
CA VAL A 242 -3.79 -15.19 18.93
C VAL A 242 -5.11 -15.99 18.93
N ASP A 243 -6.25 -15.31 19.07
CA ASP A 243 -7.58 -15.94 19.10
C ASP A 243 -7.88 -16.65 17.77
N LEU A 244 -7.62 -16.01 16.65
CA LEU A 244 -7.81 -16.60 15.32
C LEU A 244 -6.91 -17.83 15.08
N TYR A 245 -5.66 -17.77 15.52
CA TYR A 245 -4.72 -18.88 15.40
C TYR A 245 -5.17 -20.08 16.26
N ASN A 246 -5.52 -19.82 17.52
CA ASN A 246 -5.99 -20.84 18.46
C ASN A 246 -7.32 -21.46 18.04
N ALA A 247 -8.22 -20.70 17.41
CA ALA A 247 -9.48 -21.19 16.88
C ALA A 247 -9.30 -22.04 15.58
N GLY A 248 -8.10 -22.08 15.01
CA GLY A 248 -7.86 -22.70 13.70
C GLY A 248 -8.54 -21.97 12.54
N ALA A 249 -8.89 -20.70 12.76
CA ALA A 249 -9.56 -19.88 11.76
C ALA A 249 -8.60 -19.33 10.70
N VAL A 250 -7.29 -19.49 10.88
CA VAL A 250 -6.22 -19.11 9.96
C VAL A 250 -5.31 -20.29 9.64
N PRO A 251 -4.61 -20.30 8.49
CA PRO A 251 -3.64 -21.36 8.15
C PRO A 251 -2.55 -21.50 9.23
N VAL A 252 -2.18 -22.73 9.57
CA VAL A 252 -1.13 -22.99 10.58
C VAL A 252 0.23 -22.39 10.19
N GLY A 253 0.48 -22.15 8.90
CA GLY A 253 1.70 -21.55 8.37
C GLY A 253 1.75 -20.02 8.49
N VAL A 254 0.67 -19.38 8.91
CA VAL A 254 0.49 -17.93 8.93
C VAL A 254 1.64 -17.16 9.62
N PRO A 255 2.31 -17.68 10.69
CA PRO A 255 3.44 -16.95 11.28
C PRO A 255 4.65 -16.76 10.34
N ASN A 256 4.70 -17.48 9.21
CA ASN A 256 5.76 -17.34 8.22
C ASN A 256 5.30 -16.66 6.94
N TYR A 257 4.03 -16.23 6.85
CA TYR A 257 3.47 -15.61 5.65
C TYR A 257 3.97 -14.19 5.46
N LEU A 258 4.24 -13.86 4.19
CA LEU A 258 4.44 -12.51 3.67
C LEU A 258 3.32 -12.16 2.67
N TRP A 259 3.42 -11.03 1.99
CA TRP A 259 2.38 -10.49 1.11
C TRP A 259 1.98 -11.42 -0.04
N ASP A 260 2.94 -12.14 -0.65
CA ASP A 260 2.65 -13.08 -1.73
C ASP A 260 1.87 -14.31 -1.21
N ASP A 261 2.16 -14.76 0.02
CA ASP A 261 1.47 -15.91 0.63
C ASP A 261 -0.01 -15.58 0.88
N THR A 262 -0.31 -14.37 1.39
CA THR A 262 -1.70 -13.94 1.63
C THR A 262 -2.45 -13.68 0.33
N GLY A 263 -1.84 -13.00 -0.64
CA GLY A 263 -2.45 -12.77 -1.94
C GLY A 263 -2.78 -14.08 -2.66
N LEU A 264 -1.82 -15.00 -2.77
CA LEU A 264 -2.02 -16.30 -3.40
C LEU A 264 -3.01 -17.19 -2.60
N GLY A 265 -2.97 -17.12 -1.28
CA GLY A 265 -3.91 -17.84 -0.40
C GLY A 265 -5.36 -17.43 -0.67
N PHE A 266 -5.67 -16.12 -0.75
CA PHE A 266 -7.00 -15.65 -1.08
C PHE A 266 -7.40 -16.02 -2.52
N ALA A 267 -6.51 -15.83 -3.49
CA ALA A 267 -6.75 -16.17 -4.88
C ALA A 267 -7.01 -17.68 -5.09
N SER A 268 -6.50 -18.56 -4.21
CA SER A 268 -6.77 -20.00 -4.26
C SER A 268 -8.20 -20.37 -3.90
N GLY A 269 -9.00 -19.44 -3.36
CA GLY A 269 -10.38 -19.67 -2.94
C GLY A 269 -10.53 -20.39 -1.60
N THR A 270 -9.44 -20.58 -0.86
CA THR A 270 -9.44 -21.33 0.42
C THR A 270 -9.53 -20.42 1.66
N VAL A 271 -9.69 -19.10 1.47
CA VAL A 271 -9.78 -18.12 2.55
C VAL A 271 -10.95 -17.17 2.32
N ALA A 272 -11.80 -16.99 3.34
CA ALA A 272 -13.01 -16.17 3.23
C ALA A 272 -12.71 -14.66 3.18
N LEU A 273 -11.81 -14.17 4.03
CA LEU A 273 -11.49 -12.77 4.29
C LEU A 273 -9.98 -12.54 4.20
N ASN A 274 -9.56 -11.46 3.53
CA ASN A 274 -8.15 -11.12 3.35
C ASN A 274 -7.94 -9.60 3.41
N LEU A 275 -7.13 -9.12 4.34
CA LEU A 275 -6.74 -7.71 4.41
C LEU A 275 -5.51 -7.49 3.55
N ASP A 276 -5.63 -6.71 2.47
CA ASP A 276 -4.55 -6.58 1.49
C ASP A 276 -4.63 -5.27 0.68
N TRP A 277 -3.69 -5.09 -0.22
CA TRP A 277 -3.45 -3.90 -1.03
C TRP A 277 -4.25 -3.87 -2.32
N GLY A 278 -4.47 -2.67 -2.87
CA GLY A 278 -5.16 -2.47 -4.14
C GLY A 278 -4.52 -3.19 -5.33
N GLY A 279 -3.20 -3.35 -5.32
CA GLY A 279 -2.45 -4.03 -6.38
C GLY A 279 -2.84 -5.50 -6.63
N TRP A 280 -3.48 -6.16 -5.66
CA TRP A 280 -3.99 -7.52 -5.82
C TRP A 280 -5.33 -7.61 -6.54
N ALA A 281 -6.09 -6.52 -6.63
CA ALA A 281 -7.47 -6.56 -7.10
C ALA A 281 -7.61 -7.16 -8.51
N ALA A 282 -6.80 -6.73 -9.46
CA ALA A 282 -6.83 -7.26 -10.82
C ALA A 282 -6.49 -8.75 -10.86
N PHE A 283 -5.51 -9.20 -10.06
CA PHE A 283 -5.13 -10.60 -9.94
C PHE A 283 -6.27 -11.46 -9.34
N PHE A 284 -6.91 -10.98 -8.29
CA PHE A 284 -8.05 -11.68 -7.67
C PHE A 284 -9.23 -11.85 -8.62
N ASN A 285 -9.44 -10.93 -9.56
CA ASN A 285 -10.55 -11.00 -10.51
C ASN A 285 -10.16 -11.60 -11.88
N ASP A 286 -8.94 -12.09 -12.04
CA ASP A 286 -8.50 -12.78 -13.27
C ASP A 286 -8.76 -14.29 -13.19
N PRO A 287 -9.70 -14.86 -13.98
CA PRO A 287 -10.02 -16.29 -13.94
C PRO A 287 -8.85 -17.19 -14.41
N ALA A 288 -7.80 -16.63 -15.00
CA ALA A 288 -6.61 -17.41 -15.35
C ALA A 288 -5.72 -17.68 -14.12
N ASN A 289 -5.80 -16.84 -13.10
CA ASN A 289 -4.90 -16.86 -11.94
C ASN A 289 -5.62 -17.05 -10.60
N SER A 290 -6.95 -16.86 -10.54
CA SER A 290 -7.71 -16.82 -9.29
C SER A 290 -8.97 -17.68 -9.36
N GLN A 291 -9.21 -18.45 -8.29
CA GLN A 291 -10.42 -19.24 -8.13
C GLN A 291 -11.60 -18.41 -7.60
N VAL A 292 -11.34 -17.20 -7.08
CA VAL A 292 -12.37 -16.27 -6.59
C VAL A 292 -12.77 -15.23 -7.63
N ALA A 293 -12.29 -15.34 -8.88
CA ALA A 293 -12.61 -14.40 -9.93
C ALA A 293 -14.12 -14.28 -10.15
N GLY A 294 -14.65 -13.04 -10.10
CA GLY A 294 -16.08 -12.75 -10.17
C GLY A 294 -16.82 -12.85 -8.83
N ASP A 295 -16.19 -13.36 -7.77
CA ASP A 295 -16.76 -13.52 -6.42
C ASP A 295 -16.14 -12.59 -5.37
N VAL A 296 -15.33 -11.63 -5.78
CA VAL A 296 -14.57 -10.75 -4.88
C VAL A 296 -15.36 -9.47 -4.58
N GLY A 297 -15.52 -9.17 -3.29
CA GLY A 297 -15.92 -7.86 -2.79
C GLY A 297 -14.77 -7.19 -2.06
N VAL A 298 -14.82 -5.87 -1.94
CA VAL A 298 -13.84 -5.06 -1.21
C VAL A 298 -14.55 -4.01 -0.36
N ILE A 299 -14.10 -3.85 0.87
CA ILE A 299 -14.59 -2.83 1.81
C ILE A 299 -13.39 -2.17 2.52
N ARG A 300 -13.63 -1.04 3.17
CA ARG A 300 -12.67 -0.40 4.08
C ARG A 300 -12.16 -1.40 5.12
N ALA A 301 -10.94 -1.23 5.60
CA ALA A 301 -10.48 -1.97 6.77
C ALA A 301 -11.45 -1.75 7.95
N PRO A 302 -11.80 -2.81 8.69
CA PRO A 302 -12.81 -2.72 9.75
C PRO A 302 -12.41 -1.78 10.88
N ALA A 303 -13.40 -1.20 11.57
CA ALA A 303 -13.14 -0.36 12.75
C ALA A 303 -12.71 -1.21 13.97
N GLY A 304 -11.80 -0.67 14.77
CA GLY A 304 -11.42 -1.25 16.05
C GLY A 304 -12.35 -0.84 17.21
N ALA A 305 -11.95 -1.18 18.43
CA ALA A 305 -12.73 -0.91 19.62
C ALA A 305 -12.97 0.59 19.88
N ALA A 306 -12.11 1.47 19.38
CA ALA A 306 -12.29 2.92 19.45
C ALA A 306 -13.25 3.48 18.38
N GLY A 307 -13.79 2.64 17.50
CA GLY A 307 -14.63 3.07 16.37
C GLY A 307 -13.81 3.71 15.23
N ILE A 308 -12.49 3.53 15.20
CA ILE A 308 -11.58 4.09 14.22
C ILE A 308 -11.34 3.04 13.14
N HIS A 309 -11.58 3.42 11.88
CA HIS A 309 -11.08 2.67 10.72
C HIS A 309 -9.63 3.04 10.49
N THR A 310 -8.80 2.05 10.18
CA THR A 310 -7.38 2.27 9.92
C THR A 310 -6.96 1.52 8.67
N GLY A 311 -6.30 2.22 7.75
CA GLY A 311 -5.64 1.60 6.62
C GLY A 311 -4.14 1.88 6.71
N TRP A 312 -3.33 0.84 7.00
CA TRP A 312 -1.90 1.02 6.91
C TRP A 312 -1.54 1.45 5.50
N SER A 313 -0.84 2.59 5.41
CA SER A 313 -0.54 3.25 4.15
C SER A 313 0.95 3.49 4.01
N GLY A 314 1.39 3.53 2.79
CA GLY A 314 2.73 3.90 2.41
C GLY A 314 2.80 4.24 0.93
N THR A 315 4.00 4.54 0.47
CA THR A 315 4.29 4.72 -0.95
C THR A 315 5.52 3.93 -1.34
N HIS A 316 5.44 3.22 -2.45
CA HIS A 316 6.63 2.86 -3.19
C HIS A 316 7.05 4.06 -4.04
N SER A 317 8.29 4.44 -3.97
CA SER A 317 8.78 5.73 -4.46
C SER A 317 10.14 5.59 -5.14
N PHE A 318 10.61 6.68 -5.72
CA PHE A 318 11.97 6.82 -6.22
C PHE A 318 12.69 7.94 -5.47
N SER A 319 13.90 7.66 -5.00
CA SER A 319 14.80 8.63 -4.36
C SER A 319 16.02 8.91 -5.23
N VAL A 320 16.56 10.11 -5.14
CA VAL A 320 17.80 10.53 -5.83
C VAL A 320 18.90 10.70 -4.80
N THR A 321 20.06 10.07 -5.01
CA THR A 321 21.18 10.17 -4.06
C THR A 321 21.86 11.54 -4.11
N GLU A 322 22.41 11.98 -2.97
CA GLU A 322 23.23 13.20 -2.93
C GLU A 322 24.52 13.09 -3.75
N THR A 323 25.02 11.86 -3.93
CA THR A 323 26.22 11.56 -4.73
C THR A 323 25.98 11.54 -6.22
N CYS A 324 24.72 11.64 -6.67
CA CYS A 324 24.38 11.66 -8.10
C CYS A 324 25.07 12.84 -8.80
N ASP A 325 25.85 12.56 -9.83
CA ASP A 325 26.63 13.55 -10.59
C ASP A 325 25.77 14.35 -11.59
N ASN A 326 24.59 13.84 -11.95
CA ASN A 326 23.63 14.53 -12.82
C ASN A 326 22.20 14.47 -12.23
N LYS A 327 21.94 15.31 -11.25
CA LYS A 327 20.64 15.39 -10.57
C LYS A 327 19.50 15.83 -11.50
N GLU A 328 19.80 16.55 -12.58
CA GLU A 328 18.80 16.95 -13.59
C GLU A 328 18.30 15.72 -14.37
N ALA A 329 19.21 14.86 -14.83
CA ALA A 329 18.84 13.61 -15.50
C ALA A 329 18.07 12.67 -14.55
N ALA A 330 18.49 12.57 -13.28
CA ALA A 330 17.81 11.76 -12.27
C ALA A 330 16.39 12.31 -11.98
N ALA A 331 16.23 13.63 -11.80
CA ALA A 331 14.92 14.27 -11.60
C ALA A 331 14.00 14.06 -12.80
N SER A 332 14.51 14.23 -14.02
CA SER A 332 13.77 13.93 -15.25
C SER A 332 13.29 12.48 -15.28
N PHE A 333 14.17 11.52 -14.96
CA PHE A 333 13.85 10.09 -14.97
C PHE A 333 12.77 9.72 -13.95
N VAL A 334 12.89 10.17 -12.71
CA VAL A 334 11.87 9.85 -11.69
C VAL A 334 10.54 10.54 -11.99
N THR A 335 10.55 11.76 -12.53
CA THR A 335 9.35 12.46 -12.99
C THR A 335 8.70 11.74 -14.16
N PHE A 336 9.50 11.21 -15.11
CA PHE A 336 9.00 10.40 -16.21
C PHE A 336 8.30 9.14 -15.70
N LEU A 337 8.94 8.36 -14.82
CA LEU A 337 8.38 7.12 -14.28
C LEU A 337 7.12 7.35 -13.42
N THR A 338 6.95 8.54 -12.87
CA THR A 338 5.78 8.90 -12.06
C THR A 338 4.79 9.80 -12.80
N SER A 339 4.95 9.97 -14.12
CA SER A 339 4.07 10.80 -14.94
C SER A 339 2.66 10.22 -15.05
N PHE A 340 1.69 11.05 -15.46
CA PHE A 340 0.30 10.67 -15.64
C PHE A 340 0.15 9.38 -16.47
N ASP A 341 0.77 9.33 -17.65
CA ASP A 341 0.65 8.18 -18.57
C ASP A 341 1.20 6.89 -17.94
N ARG A 342 2.28 6.98 -17.16
CA ARG A 342 2.91 5.82 -16.50
C ARG A 342 2.08 5.33 -15.33
N GLN A 343 1.55 6.23 -14.53
CA GLN A 343 0.62 5.86 -13.47
C GLN A 343 -0.71 5.29 -14.03
N MET A 344 -1.17 5.73 -15.20
CA MET A 344 -2.33 5.10 -15.87
C MET A 344 -2.06 3.66 -16.31
N ILE A 345 -0.82 3.31 -16.71
CA ILE A 345 -0.45 1.91 -16.98
C ILE A 345 -0.65 1.07 -15.71
N GLU A 346 -0.16 1.55 -14.58
CA GLU A 346 -0.24 0.88 -13.29
C GLU A 346 -1.67 0.84 -12.74
N ALA A 347 -2.42 1.95 -12.86
CA ALA A 347 -3.81 2.03 -12.41
C ALA A 347 -4.72 0.99 -13.09
N ARG A 348 -4.52 0.72 -14.39
CA ARG A 348 -5.25 -0.34 -15.11
C ARG A 348 -4.99 -1.75 -14.56
N MET A 349 -3.89 -1.93 -13.83
CA MET A 349 -3.54 -3.17 -13.15
C MET A 349 -4.02 -3.22 -11.68
N GLY A 350 -4.69 -2.16 -11.20
CA GLY A 350 -5.15 -2.07 -9.81
C GLY A 350 -4.17 -1.37 -8.86
N ILE A 351 -3.01 -0.95 -9.34
CA ILE A 351 -2.02 -0.24 -8.53
C ILE A 351 -2.51 1.20 -8.31
N LEU A 352 -2.56 1.62 -7.05
CA LEU A 352 -3.18 2.88 -6.66
C LEU A 352 -2.29 4.07 -7.03
N PRO A 353 -2.82 5.06 -7.79
CA PRO A 353 -2.01 6.19 -8.24
C PRO A 353 -1.75 7.20 -7.12
N THR A 354 -0.69 7.97 -7.28
CA THR A 354 -0.32 9.06 -6.36
C THR A 354 -0.72 10.45 -6.87
N ARG A 355 -1.16 10.54 -8.14
CA ARG A 355 -1.65 11.79 -8.76
C ARG A 355 -3.17 11.83 -8.76
N THR A 356 -3.75 12.94 -8.30
CA THR A 356 -5.21 13.12 -8.23
C THR A 356 -5.88 12.93 -9.59
N ALA A 357 -5.31 13.48 -10.66
CA ALA A 357 -5.88 13.36 -12.01
C ALA A 357 -5.90 11.93 -12.54
N VAL A 358 -4.97 11.07 -12.09
CA VAL A 358 -4.94 9.66 -12.50
C VAL A 358 -6.07 8.87 -11.84
N TRP A 359 -6.40 9.16 -10.57
CA TRP A 359 -7.58 8.59 -9.90
C TRP A 359 -8.86 8.85 -10.68
N ASP A 360 -9.10 10.10 -11.06
CA ASP A 360 -10.29 10.50 -11.80
C ASP A 360 -10.34 9.86 -13.19
N ALA A 361 -9.20 9.82 -13.89
CA ALA A 361 -9.12 9.23 -15.22
C ALA A 361 -9.30 7.71 -15.22
N ALA A 362 -8.71 7.02 -14.25
CA ALA A 362 -8.84 5.57 -14.11
C ALA A 362 -10.30 5.17 -13.79
N LEU A 363 -10.95 5.86 -12.84
CA LEU A 363 -12.37 5.63 -12.55
C LEU A 363 -13.24 5.87 -13.77
N ALA A 364 -13.05 6.98 -14.49
CA ALA A 364 -13.80 7.27 -15.71
C ALA A 364 -13.58 6.20 -16.81
N GLU A 365 -12.36 5.68 -16.96
CA GLU A 365 -12.05 4.60 -17.91
C GLU A 365 -12.73 3.29 -17.50
N PHE A 366 -12.75 2.92 -16.22
CA PHE A 366 -13.42 1.73 -15.72
C PHE A 366 -14.93 1.83 -15.88
N GLU A 367 -15.54 2.98 -15.57
CA GLU A 367 -16.97 3.23 -15.81
C GLU A 367 -17.33 3.11 -17.29
N ALA A 368 -16.57 3.75 -18.18
CA ALA A 368 -16.78 3.74 -19.61
C ALA A 368 -16.63 2.34 -20.24
N SER A 369 -15.74 1.51 -19.69
CA SER A 369 -15.56 0.11 -20.13
C SER A 369 -16.55 -0.87 -19.52
N GLY A 370 -17.36 -0.44 -18.53
CA GLY A 370 -18.29 -1.30 -17.79
C GLY A 370 -17.56 -2.26 -16.80
N ASN A 371 -16.33 -1.96 -16.43
CA ASN A 371 -15.59 -2.73 -15.42
C ASN A 371 -16.03 -2.36 -14.00
N THR A 372 -17.22 -2.84 -13.62
CA THR A 372 -17.85 -2.51 -12.34
C THR A 372 -17.02 -2.94 -11.13
N PHE A 373 -16.25 -4.03 -11.25
CA PHE A 373 -15.35 -4.48 -10.20
C PHE A 373 -14.24 -3.47 -9.92
N MET A 374 -13.57 -2.96 -10.95
CA MET A 374 -12.51 -1.96 -10.74
C MET A 374 -13.07 -0.61 -10.29
N VAL A 375 -14.32 -0.26 -10.65
CA VAL A 375 -15.00 0.91 -10.08
C VAL A 375 -15.24 0.72 -8.58
N GLU A 376 -15.72 -0.46 -8.14
CA GLU A 376 -15.89 -0.81 -6.73
C GLU A 376 -14.55 -0.71 -5.96
N VAL A 377 -13.50 -1.34 -6.48
CA VAL A 377 -12.15 -1.35 -5.92
C VAL A 377 -11.62 0.08 -5.77
N PHE A 378 -11.51 0.84 -6.86
CA PHE A 378 -10.93 2.18 -6.84
C PHE A 378 -11.73 3.15 -5.96
N SER A 379 -13.06 3.01 -5.92
CA SER A 379 -13.90 3.84 -5.04
C SER A 379 -13.66 3.52 -3.57
N ALA A 380 -13.57 2.24 -3.19
CA ALA A 380 -13.27 1.83 -1.83
C ALA A 380 -11.90 2.30 -1.39
N PHE A 381 -10.86 2.04 -2.18
CA PHE A 381 -9.49 2.44 -1.87
C PHE A 381 -9.30 3.96 -1.83
N ARG A 382 -9.99 4.71 -2.71
CA ARG A 382 -9.96 6.17 -2.67
C ARG A 382 -10.54 6.72 -1.37
N THR A 383 -11.62 6.10 -0.88
CA THR A 383 -12.22 6.46 0.41
C THR A 383 -11.26 6.16 1.56
N SER A 384 -10.68 4.96 1.61
CA SER A 384 -9.73 4.57 2.64
C SER A 384 -8.46 5.43 2.62
N MET A 385 -7.96 5.80 1.43
CA MET A 385 -6.83 6.72 1.30
C MET A 385 -7.14 8.11 1.84
N ALA A 386 -8.37 8.58 1.71
CA ALA A 386 -8.76 9.93 2.15
C ALA A 386 -9.11 10.01 3.64
N GLU A 387 -9.64 8.92 4.22
CA GLU A 387 -10.25 8.93 5.54
C GLU A 387 -9.52 8.06 6.59
N ASP A 388 -8.83 6.99 6.15
CA ASP A 388 -8.31 5.94 7.03
C ASP A 388 -6.80 5.80 6.98
N ALA A 389 -6.15 6.34 5.93
CA ALA A 389 -4.74 6.13 5.67
C ALA A 389 -3.84 6.73 6.76
N PHE A 390 -2.94 5.92 7.29
CA PHE A 390 -1.89 6.34 8.21
C PHE A 390 -0.59 5.59 7.91
N THR A 391 0.54 6.21 8.23
CA THR A 391 1.87 5.61 8.02
C THR A 391 2.42 5.03 9.32
N PRO A 392 3.43 4.14 9.23
CA PRO A 392 4.33 3.92 10.36
C PRO A 392 4.87 5.25 10.90
N PRO A 393 5.33 5.31 12.15
CA PRO A 393 6.09 6.45 12.64
C PRO A 393 7.26 6.74 11.70
N LEU A 394 7.36 7.99 11.22
CA LEU A 394 8.42 8.40 10.28
C LEU A 394 9.73 8.69 11.03
N VAL A 395 10.21 7.70 11.77
CA VAL A 395 11.47 7.75 12.54
C VAL A 395 12.49 6.75 11.97
N PRO A 396 13.78 7.06 12.00
CA PRO A 396 14.83 6.15 11.52
C PRO A 396 14.80 4.78 12.19
N GLU A 397 14.37 4.70 13.44
CA GLU A 397 14.36 3.50 14.29
C GLU A 397 13.21 2.55 14.02
N TRP A 398 12.21 2.94 13.18
CA TRP A 398 11.02 2.10 12.91
C TRP A 398 11.36 0.65 12.59
N ILE A 399 12.30 0.43 11.67
CA ILE A 399 12.67 -0.94 11.26
C ILE A 399 13.45 -1.66 12.37
N GLU A 400 14.25 -0.95 13.15
CA GLU A 400 14.98 -1.53 14.27
C GLU A 400 14.02 -1.95 15.39
N ILE A 401 13.05 -1.11 15.73
CA ILE A 401 11.97 -1.47 16.66
C ILE A 401 11.15 -2.63 16.13
N SER A 402 10.80 -2.61 14.83
CA SER A 402 10.10 -3.73 14.22
C SER A 402 10.88 -5.04 14.35
N ASN A 403 12.20 -5.03 14.21
CA ASN A 403 13.04 -6.23 14.32
C ASN A 403 13.07 -6.85 15.72
N VAL A 404 12.81 -6.09 16.77
CA VAL A 404 12.66 -6.62 18.14
C VAL A 404 11.20 -6.97 18.43
N LEU A 405 10.24 -6.32 17.80
CA LEU A 405 8.82 -6.54 18.04
C LEU A 405 8.27 -7.77 17.32
N TRP A 406 8.55 -7.94 16.01
CA TRP A 406 7.89 -9.01 15.26
C TRP A 406 8.17 -10.45 15.77
N PRO A 407 9.35 -10.81 16.31
CA PRO A 407 9.54 -12.14 16.90
C PRO A 407 8.68 -12.37 18.15
N GLU A 408 8.46 -11.32 18.93
CA GLU A 408 7.61 -11.36 20.12
C GLU A 408 6.13 -11.51 19.73
N LEU A 409 5.68 -10.79 18.68
CA LEU A 409 4.33 -11.00 18.12
C LEU A 409 4.12 -12.45 17.68
N GLN A 410 5.09 -13.06 17.00
CA GLN A 410 5.04 -14.46 16.61
C GLN A 410 4.97 -15.39 17.83
N ALA A 411 5.81 -15.16 18.85
CA ALA A 411 5.82 -15.97 20.05
C ALA A 411 4.44 -15.98 20.76
N ALA A 412 3.76 -14.84 20.77
CA ALA A 412 2.39 -14.77 21.29
C ALA A 412 1.40 -15.51 20.38
N ILE A 413 1.46 -15.31 19.07
CA ILE A 413 0.55 -15.93 18.09
C ILE A 413 0.61 -17.47 18.18
N VAL A 414 1.81 -18.05 18.32
CA VAL A 414 1.97 -19.52 18.43
C VAL A 414 1.78 -20.06 19.85
N GLY A 415 1.56 -19.18 20.83
CA GLY A 415 1.24 -19.56 22.22
C GLY A 415 2.44 -19.78 23.14
N ASP A 416 3.64 -19.35 22.74
CA ASP A 416 4.85 -19.41 23.57
C ASP A 416 4.86 -18.36 24.68
N LYS A 417 4.18 -17.22 24.46
CA LYS A 417 3.97 -16.12 25.41
C LYS A 417 2.51 -15.67 25.41
N THR A 418 2.08 -14.97 26.46
CA THR A 418 0.85 -14.18 26.39
C THR A 418 1.08 -12.91 25.57
N ALA A 419 0.01 -12.30 25.05
CA ALA A 419 0.10 -11.05 24.31
C ALA A 419 0.81 -9.94 25.12
N GLN A 420 0.48 -9.82 26.43
CA GLN A 420 1.11 -8.81 27.28
C GLN A 420 2.60 -9.08 27.53
N GLU A 421 2.99 -10.33 27.84
CA GLU A 421 4.39 -10.70 28.04
C GLU A 421 5.26 -10.44 26.80
N ALA A 422 4.72 -10.72 25.61
CA ALA A 422 5.40 -10.46 24.35
C ALA A 422 5.60 -8.95 24.10
N LEU A 423 4.53 -8.15 24.31
CA LEU A 423 4.61 -6.72 24.09
C LEU A 423 5.48 -6.01 25.14
N ASP A 424 5.47 -6.45 26.40
CA ASP A 424 6.33 -5.89 27.44
C ASP A 424 7.81 -6.18 27.13
N ALA A 425 8.15 -7.39 26.70
CA ALA A 425 9.50 -7.74 26.30
C ALA A 425 9.99 -6.89 25.10
N ALA A 426 9.16 -6.73 24.08
CA ALA A 426 9.49 -5.89 22.93
C ALA A 426 9.62 -4.41 23.29
N ALA A 427 8.79 -3.91 24.22
CA ALA A 427 8.83 -2.52 24.66
C ALA A 427 10.11 -2.19 25.45
N GLU A 428 10.63 -3.12 26.26
CA GLU A 428 11.91 -2.95 26.95
C GLU A 428 13.07 -2.80 25.97
N GLU A 429 13.13 -3.61 24.90
CA GLU A 429 14.18 -3.50 23.88
C GLU A 429 14.00 -2.24 23.01
N ALA A 430 12.77 -1.89 22.65
CA ALA A 430 12.48 -0.69 21.90
C ALA A 430 12.81 0.59 22.69
N ASP A 431 12.61 0.60 24.02
CA ASP A 431 12.98 1.72 24.89
C ASP A 431 14.50 1.98 24.85
N VAL A 432 15.31 0.93 24.83
CA VAL A 432 16.77 1.04 24.68
C VAL A 432 17.14 1.64 23.31
N ILE A 433 16.49 1.19 22.23
CA ILE A 433 16.72 1.74 20.88
C ILE A 433 16.44 3.25 20.87
N MET A 434 15.31 3.68 21.43
CA MET A 434 14.93 5.09 21.45
C MET A 434 15.81 5.94 22.35
N GLN A 435 16.32 5.40 23.49
CA GLN A 435 17.30 6.04 24.34
C GLN A 435 18.65 6.21 23.61
N ASP A 436 19.15 5.15 22.96
CA ASP A 436 20.40 5.19 22.22
C ASP A 436 20.34 6.16 21.02
N ALA A 437 19.17 6.33 20.44
CA ALA A 437 18.90 7.34 19.41
C ALA A 437 18.83 8.78 19.97
N GLY A 438 18.72 8.94 21.29
CA GLY A 438 18.79 10.23 21.97
C GLY A 438 17.48 11.01 22.05
N TYR A 439 16.34 10.33 22.00
CA TYR A 439 15.02 10.98 22.14
C TYR A 439 14.75 11.43 23.59
N TYR A 440 15.28 10.74 24.58
CA TYR A 440 15.17 11.05 26.01
C TYR A 440 16.31 10.46 26.84
#